data_4e189d128af67b23d0d262b7a34c0543
#
_entry.id   4e189d128af67b23d0d262b7a34c0543
#
_cell.length_a   1.000
_cell.length_b   1.000
_cell.length_c   1.000
_cell.angle_alpha   90.00
_cell.angle_beta   90.00
_cell.angle_gamma   90.00
#
_symmetry.space_group_name_H-M   'P 1'
#
loop_
_entity.id
_entity.type
_entity.pdbx_description
1 polymer ?
#
loop_
_entity_poly.entity_id
_entity_poly.type
_entity_poly.pdbx_seq_one_letter_code
_entity_poly.pdbx_strand_id
1 'polypeptide(L)'
;MEIVIIAVFILGYLGIAFEHSVKVDKLIPALGMMAILWALIAVNHMEVFEIIPGVGKESHHIESVLLHHLGKTAEILFFLMGAMTIVEIIDYFDGFSTIKTFIKTKSKTKLLWLFTTLAFVLSAIIDNLTATIVLITILQKIIKDREIRLWFAGLIVIAANAGGAWSPIGDVTTTMLWIANKVTPAQLVAHVLLPSIACYAIPSLIASKMKIFKGHIDSDLSEDNSPKSKYGATMFYL
;
A
#
# COMPACT_ATOMS: atom_id res chain seq x y z
N MET A 1 -25.50 -22.95 -16.59
CA MET A 1 -25.03 -21.58 -16.51
C MET A 1 -24.01 -21.39 -15.38
N GLU A 2 -24.25 -21.90 -14.20
CA GLU A 2 -23.31 -21.83 -13.05
C GLU A 2 -21.90 -22.33 -13.39
N ILE A 3 -21.79 -23.46 -14.10
CA ILE A 3 -20.49 -24.01 -14.54
C ILE A 3 -19.73 -23.02 -15.43
N VAL A 4 -20.43 -22.27 -16.29
CA VAL A 4 -19.81 -21.27 -17.17
C VAL A 4 -19.27 -20.10 -16.34
N ILE A 5 -20.04 -19.63 -15.35
CA ILE A 5 -19.62 -18.56 -14.42
C ILE A 5 -18.38 -19.00 -13.66
N ILE A 6 -18.39 -20.21 -13.10
CA ILE A 6 -17.23 -20.77 -12.38
C ILE A 6 -16.01 -20.88 -13.32
N ALA A 7 -16.20 -21.36 -14.55
CA ALA A 7 -15.11 -21.48 -15.51
C ALA A 7 -14.51 -20.12 -15.88
N VAL A 8 -15.36 -19.10 -16.15
CA VAL A 8 -14.91 -17.73 -16.44
C VAL A 8 -14.14 -17.14 -15.25
N PHE A 9 -14.65 -17.34 -14.04
CA PHE A 9 -13.96 -16.90 -12.81
C PHE A 9 -12.59 -17.55 -12.67
N ILE A 10 -12.51 -18.89 -12.81
CA ILE A 10 -11.24 -19.62 -12.70
C ILE A 10 -10.25 -19.16 -13.78
N LEU A 11 -10.69 -19.03 -15.03
CA LEU A 11 -9.83 -18.59 -16.14
C LEU A 11 -9.33 -17.16 -15.94
N GLY A 12 -10.21 -16.25 -15.50
CA GLY A 12 -9.81 -14.88 -15.18
C GLY A 12 -8.81 -14.82 -14.03
N TYR A 13 -9.03 -15.62 -13.00
CA TYR A 13 -8.12 -15.68 -11.85
C TYR A 13 -6.75 -16.27 -12.21
N LEU A 14 -6.73 -17.30 -13.07
CA LEU A 14 -5.49 -17.83 -13.64
C LEU A 14 -4.77 -16.78 -14.48
N GLY A 15 -5.50 -15.98 -15.27
CA GLY A 15 -4.93 -14.85 -16.01
C GLY A 15 -4.26 -13.82 -15.12
N ILE A 16 -4.85 -13.52 -13.95
CA ILE A 16 -4.25 -12.63 -12.93
C ILE A 16 -3.00 -13.30 -12.32
N ALA A 17 -3.10 -14.58 -11.93
CA ALA A 17 -2.01 -15.28 -11.26
C ALA A 17 -0.79 -15.50 -12.18
N PHE A 18 -1.00 -15.69 -13.47
CA PHE A 18 0.05 -15.91 -14.46
C PHE A 18 0.45 -14.62 -15.21
N GLU A 19 0.16 -13.43 -14.68
CA GLU A 19 0.53 -12.12 -15.23
C GLU A 19 1.95 -12.10 -15.81
N HIS A 20 2.91 -12.60 -15.06
CA HIS A 20 4.33 -12.59 -15.43
C HIS A 20 4.65 -13.50 -16.63
N SER A 21 3.96 -14.64 -16.75
CA SER A 21 4.17 -15.61 -17.84
C SER A 21 3.47 -15.18 -19.12
N VAL A 22 2.28 -14.59 -19.00
CA VAL A 22 1.45 -14.16 -20.15
C VAL A 22 1.88 -12.77 -20.63
N LYS A 23 2.62 -12.01 -19.83
CA LYS A 23 3.03 -10.61 -20.12
C LYS A 23 1.84 -9.68 -20.34
N VAL A 24 0.73 -9.93 -19.70
CA VAL A 24 -0.50 -9.11 -19.73
C VAL A 24 -0.72 -8.59 -18.33
N ASP A 25 -0.91 -7.27 -18.19
CA ASP A 25 -1.20 -6.64 -16.90
C ASP A 25 -2.46 -7.26 -16.27
N LYS A 26 -2.40 -7.57 -14.98
CA LYS A 26 -3.48 -8.21 -14.20
C LYS A 26 -4.81 -7.46 -14.25
N LEU A 27 -4.79 -6.14 -14.55
CA LEU A 27 -6.02 -5.34 -14.70
C LEU A 27 -6.87 -5.81 -15.87
N ILE A 28 -6.24 -6.27 -16.97
CA ILE A 28 -6.96 -6.70 -18.18
C ILE A 28 -7.80 -7.95 -17.90
N PRO A 29 -7.24 -9.07 -17.39
CA PRO A 29 -8.06 -10.25 -17.08
C PRO A 29 -9.04 -9.98 -15.93
N ALA A 30 -8.71 -9.13 -14.95
CA ALA A 30 -9.61 -8.79 -13.86
C ALA A 30 -10.85 -8.04 -14.35
N LEU A 31 -10.66 -6.96 -15.13
CA LEU A 31 -11.77 -6.17 -15.69
C LEU A 31 -12.57 -6.97 -16.73
N GLY A 32 -11.90 -7.74 -17.59
CA GLY A 32 -12.55 -8.61 -18.56
C GLY A 32 -13.42 -9.68 -17.89
N MET A 33 -12.89 -10.35 -16.87
CA MET A 33 -13.63 -11.32 -16.07
C MET A 33 -14.86 -10.67 -15.42
N MET A 34 -14.69 -9.51 -14.78
CA MET A 34 -15.79 -8.78 -14.15
C MET A 34 -16.90 -8.46 -15.18
N ALA A 35 -16.54 -7.87 -16.32
CA ALA A 35 -17.51 -7.50 -17.35
C ALA A 35 -18.25 -8.71 -17.90
N ILE A 36 -17.55 -9.81 -18.19
CA ILE A 36 -18.16 -11.05 -18.72
C ILE A 36 -19.10 -11.66 -17.68
N LEU A 37 -18.70 -11.74 -16.41
CA LEU A 37 -19.53 -12.32 -15.35
C LEU A 37 -20.81 -11.52 -15.15
N TRP A 38 -20.75 -10.19 -15.08
CA TRP A 38 -21.95 -9.35 -14.98
C TRP A 38 -22.83 -9.46 -16.21
N ALA A 39 -22.25 -9.51 -17.41
CA ALA A 39 -23.03 -9.73 -18.66
C ALA A 39 -23.75 -11.08 -18.65
N LEU A 40 -23.07 -12.17 -18.24
CA LEU A 40 -23.69 -13.49 -18.14
C LEU A 40 -24.85 -13.53 -17.13
N ILE A 41 -24.69 -12.90 -15.97
CA ILE A 41 -25.73 -12.81 -14.95
C ILE A 41 -26.92 -12.00 -15.48
N ALA A 42 -26.66 -10.85 -16.13
CA ALA A 42 -27.71 -9.97 -16.67
C ALA A 42 -28.51 -10.62 -17.81
N VAL A 43 -27.81 -11.20 -18.80
CA VAL A 43 -28.47 -11.81 -19.98
C VAL A 43 -29.29 -13.05 -19.61
N ASN A 44 -28.85 -13.80 -18.61
CA ASN A 44 -29.56 -15.01 -18.18
C ASN A 44 -30.58 -14.74 -17.05
N HIS A 45 -30.85 -13.49 -16.68
CA HIS A 45 -31.77 -13.11 -15.62
C HIS A 45 -31.56 -13.91 -14.32
N MET A 46 -30.30 -14.15 -13.97
CA MET A 46 -29.98 -14.93 -12.75
C MET A 46 -30.33 -14.13 -11.52
N GLU A 47 -30.92 -14.79 -10.53
CA GLU A 47 -31.19 -14.19 -9.22
C GLU A 47 -29.87 -13.92 -8.50
N VAL A 48 -29.69 -12.71 -8.01
CA VAL A 48 -28.55 -12.31 -7.21
C VAL A 48 -29.01 -12.18 -5.76
N PHE A 49 -28.28 -12.84 -4.86
CA PHE A 49 -28.61 -12.85 -3.43
C PHE A 49 -27.57 -12.04 -2.65
N GLU A 50 -28.01 -11.15 -1.81
CA GLU A 50 -27.16 -10.53 -0.80
C GLU A 50 -27.34 -11.28 0.54
N ILE A 51 -26.22 -11.60 1.19
CA ILE A 51 -26.24 -12.24 2.51
C ILE A 51 -26.16 -11.16 3.56
N ILE A 52 -27.29 -10.85 4.19
CA ILE A 52 -27.36 -9.86 5.27
C ILE A 52 -27.20 -10.60 6.59
N PRO A 53 -26.18 -10.29 7.43
CA PRO A 53 -26.01 -10.91 8.72
C PRO A 53 -27.25 -10.73 9.59
N GLY A 54 -27.85 -11.83 10.04
CA GLY A 54 -29.06 -11.82 10.89
C GLY A 54 -30.41 -11.84 10.17
N VAL A 55 -30.46 -11.58 8.87
CA VAL A 55 -31.72 -11.58 8.07
C VAL A 55 -31.73 -12.76 7.09
N GLY A 56 -30.58 -13.23 6.63
CA GLY A 56 -30.50 -14.35 5.68
C GLY A 56 -30.25 -13.90 4.23
N LYS A 57 -30.74 -14.73 3.27
CA LYS A 57 -30.62 -14.43 1.84
C LYS A 57 -31.78 -13.55 1.41
N GLU A 58 -31.48 -12.37 0.90
CA GLU A 58 -32.47 -11.51 0.29
C GLU A 58 -32.24 -11.47 -1.23
N SER A 59 -33.28 -11.71 -2.03
CA SER A 59 -33.22 -11.65 -3.49
C SER A 59 -33.38 -10.19 -3.93
N HIS A 60 -32.43 -9.69 -4.70
CA HIS A 60 -32.46 -8.33 -5.23
C HIS A 60 -32.47 -8.33 -6.76
N HIS A 61 -33.08 -7.30 -7.34
CA HIS A 61 -32.96 -7.06 -8.77
C HIS A 61 -31.50 -6.77 -9.12
N ILE A 62 -31.02 -7.38 -10.19
CA ILE A 62 -29.63 -7.29 -10.67
C ILE A 62 -29.15 -5.83 -10.79
N GLU A 63 -30.04 -4.93 -11.26
CA GLU A 63 -29.72 -3.51 -11.42
C GLU A 63 -29.41 -2.83 -10.08
N SER A 64 -30.18 -3.12 -9.02
CA SER A 64 -29.94 -2.54 -7.69
C SER A 64 -28.64 -3.04 -7.09
N VAL A 65 -28.32 -4.32 -7.26
CA VAL A 65 -27.07 -4.92 -6.77
C VAL A 65 -25.88 -4.35 -7.52
N LEU A 66 -25.98 -4.26 -8.85
CA LEU A 66 -24.90 -3.67 -9.67
C LEU A 66 -24.65 -2.20 -9.31
N LEU A 67 -25.72 -1.39 -9.19
CA LEU A 67 -25.60 0.01 -8.78
C LEU A 67 -25.01 0.15 -7.36
N HIS A 68 -25.39 -0.73 -6.43
CA HIS A 68 -24.82 -0.73 -5.08
C HIS A 68 -23.29 -0.98 -5.13
N HIS A 69 -22.86 -2.01 -5.86
CA HIS A 69 -21.43 -2.32 -5.98
C HIS A 69 -20.65 -1.25 -6.75
N LEU A 70 -21.21 -0.67 -7.80
CA LEU A 70 -20.61 0.46 -8.51
C LEU A 70 -20.51 1.70 -7.61
N GLY A 71 -21.55 1.99 -6.82
CA GLY A 71 -21.53 3.08 -5.85
C GLY A 71 -20.44 2.92 -4.82
N LYS A 72 -20.30 1.73 -4.23
CA LYS A 72 -19.20 1.42 -3.29
C LYS A 72 -17.82 1.53 -3.95
N THR A 73 -17.67 1.05 -5.16
CA THR A 73 -16.42 1.18 -5.91
C THR A 73 -16.09 2.65 -6.18
N ALA A 74 -17.08 3.44 -6.62
CA ALA A 74 -16.91 4.87 -6.85
C ALA A 74 -16.50 5.62 -5.57
N GLU A 75 -17.14 5.32 -4.42
CA GLU A 75 -16.78 5.91 -3.11
C GLU A 75 -15.30 5.69 -2.79
N ILE A 76 -14.82 4.45 -2.97
CA ILE A 76 -13.41 4.10 -2.75
C ILE A 76 -12.49 4.86 -3.73
N LEU A 77 -12.85 4.89 -5.02
CA LEU A 77 -12.04 5.56 -6.04
C LEU A 77 -11.93 7.08 -5.76
N PHE A 78 -13.04 7.75 -5.44
CA PHE A 78 -13.00 9.17 -5.09
C PHE A 78 -12.19 9.45 -3.84
N PHE A 79 -12.30 8.61 -2.82
CA PHE A 79 -11.46 8.73 -1.62
C PHE A 79 -9.96 8.59 -1.96
N LEU A 80 -9.59 7.55 -2.71
CA LEU A 80 -8.20 7.32 -3.11
C LEU A 80 -7.65 8.44 -4.00
N MET A 81 -8.44 8.93 -4.96
CA MET A 81 -8.05 10.08 -5.78
C MET A 81 -7.75 11.32 -4.94
N GLY A 82 -8.59 11.60 -3.95
CA GLY A 82 -8.37 12.72 -3.03
C GLY A 82 -7.10 12.55 -2.21
N ALA A 83 -6.91 11.38 -1.60
CA ALA A 83 -5.72 11.06 -0.81
C ALA A 83 -4.44 11.13 -1.65
N MET A 84 -4.41 10.51 -2.83
CA MET A 84 -3.26 10.53 -3.73
C MET A 84 -2.94 11.94 -4.23
N THR A 85 -3.96 12.76 -4.49
CA THR A 85 -3.75 14.17 -4.90
C THR A 85 -3.03 14.97 -3.80
N ILE A 86 -3.40 14.77 -2.53
CA ILE A 86 -2.72 15.44 -1.41
C ILE A 86 -1.26 15.01 -1.34
N VAL A 87 -0.99 13.71 -1.45
CA VAL A 87 0.37 13.17 -1.43
C VAL A 87 1.21 13.70 -2.59
N GLU A 88 0.64 13.76 -3.80
CA GLU A 88 1.30 14.30 -5.00
C GLU A 88 1.64 15.80 -4.84
N ILE A 89 0.76 16.57 -4.22
CA ILE A 89 1.03 17.99 -3.91
C ILE A 89 2.21 18.10 -2.94
N ILE A 90 2.26 17.27 -1.89
CA ILE A 90 3.37 17.26 -0.93
C ILE A 90 4.69 16.92 -1.64
N ASP A 91 4.69 15.93 -2.53
CA ASP A 91 5.86 15.52 -3.31
C ASP A 91 6.28 16.62 -4.30
N TYR A 92 5.34 17.19 -5.05
CA TYR A 92 5.60 18.28 -6.00
C TYR A 92 6.31 19.48 -5.36
N PHE A 93 5.97 19.82 -4.11
CA PHE A 93 6.63 20.87 -3.35
C PHE A 93 7.87 20.41 -2.58
N ASP A 94 8.38 19.19 -2.88
CA ASP A 94 9.56 18.61 -2.23
C ASP A 94 9.39 18.49 -0.69
N GLY A 95 8.15 18.28 -0.22
CA GLY A 95 7.84 18.17 1.20
C GLY A 95 8.59 17.04 1.89
N PHE A 96 8.77 15.90 1.19
CA PHE A 96 9.48 14.74 1.72
C PHE A 96 11.00 14.95 1.87
N SER A 97 11.58 16.02 1.31
CA SER A 97 12.99 16.36 1.53
C SER A 97 13.31 16.65 3.00
N THR A 98 12.29 17.07 3.77
CA THR A 98 12.40 17.27 5.21
C THR A 98 12.83 15.98 5.93
N ILE A 99 12.49 14.80 5.41
CA ILE A 99 12.92 13.50 5.96
C ILE A 99 14.45 13.39 5.99
N LYS A 100 15.16 13.97 5.01
CA LYS A 100 16.61 13.96 4.96
C LYS A 100 17.24 14.63 6.20
N THR A 101 16.55 15.59 6.82
CA THR A 101 17.06 16.30 8.00
C THR A 101 17.18 15.38 9.22
N PHE A 102 16.41 14.30 9.26
CA PHE A 102 16.49 13.29 10.32
C PHE A 102 17.68 12.34 10.15
N ILE A 103 18.31 12.31 8.96
CA ILE A 103 19.38 11.38 8.61
C ILE A 103 20.73 12.02 8.91
N LYS A 104 21.15 11.95 10.16
CA LYS A 104 22.44 12.53 10.63
C LYS A 104 23.51 11.49 10.95
N THR A 105 23.20 10.20 10.80
CA THR A 105 24.12 9.11 11.21
C THR A 105 24.74 8.41 10.03
N LYS A 106 26.01 8.04 10.15
CA LYS A 106 26.73 7.20 9.18
C LYS A 106 26.72 5.71 9.56
N SER A 107 26.26 5.35 10.75
CA SER A 107 26.20 3.95 11.21
C SER A 107 25.11 3.19 10.46
N LYS A 108 25.47 2.10 9.79
CA LYS A 108 24.53 1.24 9.03
C LYS A 108 23.36 0.73 9.91
N THR A 109 23.67 0.28 11.12
CA THR A 109 22.67 -0.22 12.07
C THR A 109 21.69 0.88 12.51
N LYS A 110 22.19 2.08 12.79
CA LYS A 110 21.31 3.20 13.17
C LYS A 110 20.44 3.65 11.98
N LEU A 111 21.01 3.67 10.79
CA LEU A 111 20.26 3.96 9.57
C LEU A 111 19.18 2.92 9.29
N LEU A 112 19.46 1.64 9.50
CA LEU A 112 18.47 0.57 9.38
C LEU A 112 17.24 0.87 10.24
N TRP A 113 17.43 1.09 11.53
CA TRP A 113 16.33 1.39 12.44
C TRP A 113 15.62 2.70 12.08
N LEU A 114 16.35 3.72 11.68
CA LEU A 114 15.77 4.99 11.26
C LEU A 114 14.86 4.81 10.04
N PHE A 115 15.36 4.15 8.97
CA PHE A 115 14.58 3.95 7.75
C PHE A 115 13.38 3.02 7.95
N THR A 116 13.53 1.94 8.69
CA THR A 116 12.41 1.01 8.95
C THR A 116 11.34 1.63 9.86
N THR A 117 11.75 2.40 10.88
CA THR A 117 10.78 3.12 11.73
C THR A 117 10.08 4.24 10.96
N LEU A 118 10.83 5.01 10.15
CA LEU A 118 10.23 6.03 9.29
C LEU A 118 9.26 5.40 8.28
N ALA A 119 9.62 4.26 7.67
CA ALA A 119 8.74 3.54 6.75
C ALA A 119 7.45 3.11 7.43
N PHE A 120 7.55 2.57 8.64
CA PHE A 120 6.40 2.13 9.43
C PHE A 120 5.47 3.29 9.79
N VAL A 121 6.01 4.41 10.27
CA VAL A 121 5.21 5.57 10.68
C VAL A 121 4.64 6.31 9.48
N LEU A 122 5.47 6.55 8.45
CA LEU A 122 5.06 7.29 7.27
C LEU A 122 3.96 6.57 6.50
N SER A 123 4.09 5.25 6.36
CA SER A 123 3.09 4.42 5.69
C SER A 123 1.73 4.40 6.40
N ALA A 124 1.69 4.59 7.70
CA ALA A 124 0.42 4.70 8.43
C ALA A 124 -0.35 6.00 8.10
N ILE A 125 0.32 6.99 7.51
CA ILE A 125 -0.23 8.34 7.24
C ILE A 125 -0.52 8.54 5.76
N ILE A 126 0.42 8.14 4.87
CA ILE A 126 0.31 8.46 3.43
C ILE A 126 -0.05 7.26 2.56
N ASP A 127 0.46 6.13 2.70
CA ASP A 127 0.30 4.80 2.12
C ASP A 127 1.66 4.09 2.00
N ASN A 128 1.59 2.77 1.87
CA ASN A 128 2.79 1.92 1.85
C ASN A 128 3.63 2.07 0.57
N LEU A 129 2.99 2.28 -0.57
CA LEU A 129 3.69 2.40 -1.85
C LEU A 129 4.49 3.72 -1.90
N THR A 130 3.82 4.84 -1.61
CA THR A 130 4.45 6.16 -1.59
C THR A 130 5.55 6.26 -0.54
N ALA A 131 5.29 5.77 0.69
CA ALA A 131 6.31 5.72 1.75
C ALA A 131 7.56 4.94 1.29
N THR A 132 7.35 3.80 0.62
CA THR A 132 8.43 2.97 0.10
C THR A 132 9.22 3.71 -0.98
N ILE A 133 8.56 4.30 -1.98
CA ILE A 133 9.21 5.01 -3.09
C ILE A 133 10.04 6.18 -2.57
N VAL A 134 9.45 7.02 -1.71
CA VAL A 134 10.13 8.18 -1.11
C VAL A 134 11.39 7.75 -0.35
N LEU A 135 11.27 6.77 0.54
CA LEU A 135 12.40 6.33 1.36
C LEU A 135 13.49 5.62 0.55
N ILE A 136 13.12 4.82 -0.45
CA ILE A 136 14.12 4.19 -1.34
C ILE A 136 14.82 5.25 -2.18
N THR A 137 14.12 6.27 -2.66
CA THR A 137 14.73 7.38 -3.41
C THR A 137 15.75 8.14 -2.55
N ILE A 138 15.42 8.42 -1.29
CA ILE A 138 16.35 9.03 -0.34
C ILE A 138 17.54 8.09 -0.06
N LEU A 139 17.28 6.80 0.15
CA LEU A 139 18.30 5.78 0.39
C LEU A 139 19.32 5.69 -0.75
N GLN A 140 18.88 5.77 -2.01
CA GLN A 140 19.73 5.72 -3.19
C GLN A 140 20.76 6.86 -3.22
N LYS A 141 20.41 8.02 -2.67
CA LYS A 141 21.33 9.16 -2.57
C LYS A 141 22.38 8.97 -1.45
N ILE A 142 22.07 8.17 -0.44
CA ILE A 142 22.91 7.98 0.76
C ILE A 142 23.82 6.76 0.61
N ILE A 143 23.31 5.64 0.09
CA ILE A 143 24.03 4.36 0.01
C ILE A 143 24.35 4.07 -1.46
N LYS A 144 25.64 4.12 -1.81
CA LYS A 144 26.13 3.85 -3.17
C LYS A 144 26.19 2.34 -3.48
N ASP A 145 26.45 1.51 -2.48
CA ASP A 145 26.54 0.05 -2.61
C ASP A 145 25.18 -0.57 -2.92
N ARG A 146 25.11 -1.31 -4.04
CA ARG A 146 23.88 -1.92 -4.54
C ARG A 146 23.37 -3.03 -3.62
N GLU A 147 24.26 -3.86 -3.10
CA GLU A 147 23.87 -5.00 -2.26
C GLU A 147 23.26 -4.51 -0.94
N ILE A 148 23.91 -3.55 -0.31
CA ILE A 148 23.41 -2.93 0.92
C ILE A 148 22.06 -2.26 0.65
N ARG A 149 21.91 -1.53 -0.45
CA ARG A 149 20.64 -0.90 -0.83
C ARG A 149 19.50 -1.90 -0.99
N LEU A 150 19.75 -3.06 -1.60
CA LEU A 150 18.72 -4.10 -1.77
C LEU A 150 18.23 -4.64 -0.43
N TRP A 151 19.14 -4.87 0.52
CA TRP A 151 18.77 -5.27 1.88
C TRP A 151 17.94 -4.22 2.60
N PHE A 152 18.36 -2.95 2.54
CA PHE A 152 17.58 -1.84 3.11
C PHE A 152 16.21 -1.72 2.43
N ALA A 153 16.15 -1.78 1.11
CA ALA A 153 14.90 -1.67 0.37
C ALA A 153 13.91 -2.78 0.77
N GLY A 154 14.37 -4.03 0.89
CA GLY A 154 13.52 -5.13 1.35
C GLY A 154 12.95 -4.88 2.76
N LEU A 155 13.77 -4.38 3.69
CA LEU A 155 13.33 -4.07 5.05
C LEU A 155 12.40 -2.85 5.11
N ILE A 156 12.61 -1.84 4.26
CA ILE A 156 11.71 -0.69 4.11
C ILE A 156 10.35 -1.17 3.59
N VAL A 157 10.31 -2.04 2.58
CA VAL A 157 9.06 -2.61 2.06
C VAL A 157 8.30 -3.37 3.14
N ILE A 158 8.98 -4.21 3.92
CA ILE A 158 8.35 -4.95 5.03
C ILE A 158 7.79 -3.96 6.07
N ALA A 159 8.57 -2.95 6.45
CA ALA A 159 8.17 -1.98 7.46
C ALA A 159 7.02 -1.09 6.96
N ALA A 160 7.03 -0.65 5.70
CA ALA A 160 5.96 0.14 5.11
C ALA A 160 4.64 -0.65 5.04
N ASN A 161 4.67 -1.90 4.57
CA ASN A 161 3.46 -2.74 4.56
C ASN A 161 2.92 -3.00 5.99
N ALA A 162 3.81 -3.28 6.94
CA ALA A 162 3.42 -3.42 8.34
C ALA A 162 2.83 -2.12 8.91
N GLY A 163 3.40 -0.96 8.53
CA GLY A 163 2.92 0.36 8.93
C GLY A 163 1.54 0.69 8.39
N GLY A 164 1.26 0.35 7.12
CA GLY A 164 -0.04 0.57 6.51
C GLY A 164 -1.16 -0.31 7.10
N ALA A 165 -0.81 -1.50 7.57
CA ALA A 165 -1.80 -2.50 7.99
C ALA A 165 -2.63 -2.13 9.24
N TRP A 166 -2.12 -1.29 10.14
CA TRP A 166 -2.82 -0.91 11.38
C TRP A 166 -3.57 0.42 11.29
N SER A 167 -3.35 1.17 10.21
CA SER A 167 -4.01 2.45 9.95
C SER A 167 -5.15 2.30 8.94
N PRO A 168 -6.26 3.01 9.09
CA PRO A 168 -7.37 2.95 8.14
C PRO A 168 -7.03 3.57 6.77
N ILE A 169 -6.01 4.42 6.68
CA ILE A 169 -5.60 5.12 5.45
C ILE A 169 -4.21 4.71 4.95
N GLY A 170 -3.49 3.88 5.69
CA GLY A 170 -2.11 3.50 5.38
C GLY A 170 -1.97 2.40 4.32
N ASP A 171 -3.08 1.74 3.96
CA ASP A 171 -3.12 0.74 2.90
C ASP A 171 -4.51 0.74 2.25
N VAL A 172 -4.56 0.51 0.94
CA VAL A 172 -5.82 0.46 0.18
C VAL A 172 -6.78 -0.59 0.75
N THR A 173 -6.25 -1.73 1.21
CA THR A 173 -7.07 -2.81 1.76
C THR A 173 -7.74 -2.43 3.07
N THR A 174 -7.04 -1.76 3.97
CA THR A 174 -7.60 -1.26 5.24
C THR A 174 -8.59 -0.13 5.00
N THR A 175 -8.29 0.76 4.05
CA THR A 175 -9.20 1.83 3.60
C THR A 175 -10.52 1.25 3.08
N MET A 176 -10.45 0.21 2.22
CA MET A 176 -11.64 -0.46 1.70
C MET A 176 -12.49 -1.10 2.80
N LEU A 177 -11.87 -1.77 3.76
CA LEU A 177 -12.56 -2.38 4.90
C LEU A 177 -13.24 -1.32 5.78
N TRP A 178 -12.58 -0.19 5.99
CA TRP A 178 -13.12 0.92 6.77
C TRP A 178 -14.31 1.59 6.06
N ILE A 179 -14.18 1.97 4.79
CA ILE A 179 -15.28 2.57 3.99
C ILE A 179 -16.46 1.60 3.90
N ALA A 180 -16.20 0.30 3.74
CA ALA A 180 -17.25 -0.72 3.74
C ALA A 180 -17.87 -0.98 5.11
N ASN A 181 -17.51 -0.23 6.16
CA ASN A 181 -17.99 -0.39 7.55
C ASN A 181 -17.75 -1.80 8.12
N LYS A 182 -16.72 -2.52 7.65
CA LYS A 182 -16.37 -3.85 8.17
C LYS A 182 -15.49 -3.77 9.41
N VAL A 183 -14.73 -2.68 9.54
CA VAL A 183 -13.85 -2.39 10.68
C VAL A 183 -13.91 -0.91 11.04
N THR A 184 -13.69 -0.60 12.32
CA THR A 184 -13.51 0.79 12.77
C THR A 184 -12.01 1.11 12.90
N PRO A 185 -11.59 2.39 12.80
CA PRO A 185 -10.22 2.79 13.05
C PRO A 185 -9.69 2.31 14.41
N ALA A 186 -10.50 2.40 15.45
CA ALA A 186 -10.13 1.96 16.79
C ALA A 186 -9.88 0.44 16.86
N GLN A 187 -10.67 -0.37 16.15
CA GLN A 187 -10.45 -1.82 16.06
C GLN A 187 -9.17 -2.16 15.31
N LEU A 188 -8.85 -1.46 14.23
CA LEU A 188 -7.59 -1.64 13.51
C LEU A 188 -6.40 -1.38 14.42
N VAL A 189 -6.39 -0.23 15.10
CA VAL A 189 -5.31 0.10 16.04
C VAL A 189 -5.21 -0.93 17.16
N ALA A 190 -6.32 -1.26 17.81
CA ALA A 190 -6.32 -2.15 18.98
C ALA A 190 -5.84 -3.58 18.66
N HIS A 191 -6.17 -4.12 17.48
CA HIS A 191 -5.89 -5.51 17.15
C HIS A 191 -4.67 -5.70 16.23
N VAL A 192 -4.35 -4.71 15.38
CA VAL A 192 -3.34 -4.86 14.34
C VAL A 192 -2.04 -4.13 14.65
N LEU A 193 -2.04 -3.08 15.47
CA LEU A 193 -0.83 -2.30 15.77
C LEU A 193 0.30 -3.17 16.37
N LEU A 194 -0.02 -3.99 17.38
CA LEU A 194 1.01 -4.81 18.03
C LEU A 194 1.60 -5.89 17.10
N PRO A 195 0.79 -6.68 16.36
CA PRO A 195 1.30 -7.56 15.30
C PRO A 195 2.12 -6.81 14.25
N SER A 196 1.69 -5.62 13.81
CA SER A 196 2.42 -4.80 12.83
C SER A 196 3.78 -4.36 13.34
N ILE A 197 3.86 -3.93 14.60
CA ILE A 197 5.15 -3.61 15.24
C ILE A 197 6.07 -4.83 15.23
N ALA A 198 5.56 -6.01 15.57
CA ALA A 198 6.34 -7.24 15.53
C ALA A 198 6.82 -7.58 14.11
N CYS A 199 5.96 -7.39 13.09
CA CYS A 199 6.26 -7.66 11.69
C CYS A 199 7.45 -6.84 11.16
N TYR A 200 7.61 -5.59 11.55
CA TYR A 200 8.77 -4.81 11.11
C TYR A 200 9.96 -4.90 12.06
N ALA A 201 9.72 -4.97 13.38
CA ALA A 201 10.77 -4.93 14.37
C ALA A 201 11.60 -6.23 14.41
N ILE A 202 10.96 -7.40 14.26
CA ILE A 202 11.66 -8.69 14.29
C ILE A 202 12.64 -8.83 13.13
N PRO A 203 12.24 -8.63 11.84
CA PRO A 203 13.18 -8.66 10.72
C PRO A 203 14.28 -7.62 10.84
N SER A 204 13.96 -6.41 11.29
CA SER A 204 14.94 -5.33 11.51
C SER A 204 15.95 -5.70 12.61
N LEU A 205 15.49 -6.33 13.68
CA LEU A 205 16.35 -6.81 14.77
C LEU A 205 17.31 -7.92 14.29
N ILE A 206 16.80 -8.88 13.51
CA ILE A 206 17.60 -9.95 12.93
C ILE A 206 18.66 -9.34 12.00
N ALA A 207 18.22 -8.47 11.08
CA ALA A 207 19.09 -7.81 10.12
C ALA A 207 20.18 -6.96 10.80
N SER A 208 19.87 -6.27 11.90
CA SER A 208 20.83 -5.45 12.65
C SER A 208 22.01 -6.25 13.18
N LYS A 209 21.86 -7.57 13.37
CA LYS A 209 22.94 -8.47 13.81
C LYS A 209 23.79 -9.00 12.65
N MET A 210 23.33 -8.89 11.42
CA MET A 210 24.05 -9.36 10.24
C MET A 210 25.30 -8.50 9.98
N LYS A 211 26.34 -9.13 9.44
CA LYS A 211 27.62 -8.46 9.14
C LYS A 211 27.47 -7.28 8.16
N ILE A 212 26.53 -7.37 7.22
CA ILE A 212 26.29 -6.37 6.18
C ILE A 212 25.82 -5.01 6.77
N PHE A 213 25.15 -5.04 7.93
CA PHE A 213 24.66 -3.84 8.66
C PHE A 213 25.62 -3.35 9.75
N LYS A 214 26.81 -3.97 9.87
CA LYS A 214 27.85 -3.50 10.79
C LYS A 214 28.75 -2.47 10.10
N GLY A 215 29.27 -1.52 10.88
CA GLY A 215 30.19 -0.49 10.38
C GLY A 215 29.48 0.79 9.93
N HIS A 216 30.20 1.59 9.15
CA HIS A 216 29.77 2.90 8.66
C HIS A 216 29.58 2.89 7.15
N ILE A 217 28.83 3.82 6.65
CA ILE A 217 28.65 4.04 5.21
C ILE A 217 29.73 5.02 4.75
N ASP A 218 30.41 4.69 3.65
CA ASP A 218 31.26 5.62 2.92
C ASP A 218 30.37 6.58 2.09
N SER A 219 29.64 7.45 2.75
CA SER A 219 28.89 8.51 2.08
C SER A 219 29.45 9.84 2.49
N ASP A 220 29.83 10.63 1.53
CA ASP A 220 29.86 12.07 1.70
C ASP A 220 28.39 12.49 1.89
N LEU A 221 28.00 12.69 3.16
CA LEU A 221 26.80 13.46 3.51
C LEU A 221 27.10 14.95 3.20
N SER A 222 27.78 15.22 2.08
CA SER A 222 28.00 16.55 1.57
C SER A 222 26.64 17.12 1.20
N GLU A 223 26.40 18.29 1.72
CA GLU A 223 25.22 19.11 1.52
C GLU A 223 24.67 18.97 0.11
N ASP A 224 23.49 18.37 0.02
CA ASP A 224 22.69 18.40 -1.21
C ASP A 224 22.30 19.89 -1.38
N ASN A 225 23.11 20.62 -2.17
CA ASN A 225 22.89 22.01 -2.54
C ASN A 225 21.72 22.17 -3.53
N SER A 226 20.84 21.18 -3.62
CA SER A 226 19.59 21.37 -4.37
C SER A 226 18.77 22.48 -3.69
N PRO A 227 18.23 23.42 -4.47
CA PRO A 227 17.45 24.52 -3.91
C PRO A 227 16.26 23.91 -3.13
N LYS A 228 16.27 24.13 -1.80
CA LYS A 228 15.15 23.71 -0.95
C LYS A 228 13.92 24.49 -1.42
N SER A 229 12.86 23.80 -1.78
CA SER A 229 11.59 24.45 -2.06
C SER A 229 11.20 25.32 -0.84
N LYS A 230 10.86 26.57 -1.09
CA LYS A 230 10.46 27.52 -0.04
C LYS A 230 9.29 27.02 0.82
N TYR A 231 8.48 26.11 0.26
CA TYR A 231 7.25 25.58 0.86
C TYR A 231 7.35 24.11 1.29
N GLY A 232 8.47 23.41 0.97
CA GLY A 232 8.58 21.97 1.20
C GLY A 232 8.41 21.56 2.66
N ALA A 233 9.06 22.27 3.59
CA ALA A 233 8.92 21.99 5.03
C ALA A 233 7.49 22.27 5.52
N THR A 234 6.86 23.34 5.06
CA THR A 234 5.48 23.69 5.44
C THR A 234 4.50 22.64 4.96
N MET A 235 4.66 22.15 3.71
CA MET A 235 3.80 21.10 3.14
C MET A 235 3.96 19.74 3.80
N PHE A 236 5.12 19.44 4.40
CA PHE A 236 5.32 18.20 5.14
C PHE A 236 4.60 18.20 6.50
N TYR A 237 4.39 19.36 7.11
CA TYR A 237 3.73 19.50 8.42
C TYR A 237 2.24 19.85 8.34
N LEU A 238 1.68 20.00 7.13
CA LEU A 238 0.24 20.15 6.88
C LEU A 238 -0.44 18.76 6.83
#